data_411ec4913153b342ffd8361adf87f431
#
_entry.id   411ec4913153b342ffd8361adf87f431
#
_cell.length_a   1.000
_cell.length_b   1.000
_cell.length_c   1.000
_cell.angle_alpha   90.00
_cell.angle_beta   90.00
_cell.angle_gamma   90.00
#
_symmetry.space_group_name_H-M   'P 1'
#
loop_
_entity.id
_entity.type
_entity.pdbx_description
1 polymer ?
#
loop_
_entity_poly.entity_id
_entity_poly.type
_entity_poly.pdbx_seq_one_letter_code
_entity_poly.pdbx_strand_id
1 'polypeptide(L)'
;SSPDVAICVLTGYAVIDWALRLVAEALAGAWDELYLVVLILIWIYKWISARNGETIKVTSMDLPIIIFIGVMLFALIINSTDYSISLEGFRAIVQYILWYFVVLQLVNGEKSARKVTMAFVIVTGIMAMHGVFQYIIGVEMPAGWVDQNEAGVRTRVFSILTSPNVFGSLLTLATPMSISMCLSSKKKGGKFIFGFLALMMAASLVFTFSRGAWIGFVLAIGIYILLKDKRLIIPGIVLAVLVVALVPSVGNRIGYMLSPEYIESSLRGGRLVRWLTGLRILEFYPWLGVG
;
A
#
# COMPACT_ATOMS: atom_id res chain seq x y z
N SER A 1 -15.15 0.49 -24.74
CA SER A 1 -14.66 0.28 -23.37
C SER A 1 -14.29 1.62 -22.78
N SER A 2 -14.90 1.97 -21.68
CA SER A 2 -14.62 3.25 -21.04
C SER A 2 -13.22 3.19 -20.40
N PRO A 3 -12.46 4.29 -20.37
CA PRO A 3 -11.17 4.37 -19.66
C PRO A 3 -11.27 3.91 -18.17
N ASP A 4 -12.45 4.05 -17.58
CA ASP A 4 -12.75 3.57 -16.23
C ASP A 4 -12.47 2.07 -16.08
N VAL A 5 -12.81 1.24 -17.08
CA VAL A 5 -12.60 -0.21 -17.02
C VAL A 5 -11.11 -0.52 -16.97
N ALA A 6 -10.32 0.15 -17.79
CA ALA A 6 -8.88 -0.03 -17.81
C ALA A 6 -8.25 0.33 -16.46
N ILE A 7 -8.67 1.45 -15.84
CA ILE A 7 -8.15 1.80 -14.50
C ILE A 7 -8.66 0.83 -13.42
N CYS A 8 -9.89 0.32 -13.53
CA CYS A 8 -10.39 -0.71 -12.60
C CYS A 8 -9.55 -1.99 -12.66
N VAL A 9 -9.06 -2.39 -13.85
CA VAL A 9 -8.12 -3.53 -13.99
C VAL A 9 -6.82 -3.26 -13.23
N LEU A 10 -6.32 -2.01 -13.26
CA LEU A 10 -5.13 -1.63 -12.48
C LEU A 10 -5.32 -1.86 -10.98
N THR A 11 -6.52 -1.68 -10.43
CA THR A 11 -6.78 -1.94 -9.01
C THR A 11 -6.59 -3.41 -8.64
N GLY A 12 -6.65 -4.31 -9.63
CA GLY A 12 -6.35 -5.75 -9.52
C GLY A 12 -4.86 -6.10 -9.67
N TYR A 13 -3.96 -5.11 -9.74
CA TYR A 13 -2.52 -5.32 -9.98
C TYR A 13 -1.94 -6.52 -9.22
N ALA A 14 -2.09 -6.55 -7.91
CA ALA A 14 -1.52 -7.60 -7.07
C ALA A 14 -2.09 -9.00 -7.39
N VAL A 15 -3.36 -9.08 -7.75
CA VAL A 15 -4.02 -10.34 -8.13
C VAL A 15 -3.52 -10.82 -9.50
N ILE A 16 -3.39 -9.90 -10.44
CA ILE A 16 -2.91 -10.18 -11.79
C ILE A 16 -1.44 -10.62 -11.75
N ASP A 17 -0.60 -9.88 -11.04
CA ASP A 17 0.82 -10.20 -10.87
C ASP A 17 1.01 -11.58 -10.24
N TRP A 18 0.29 -11.87 -9.16
CA TRP A 18 0.31 -13.18 -8.52
C TRP A 18 -0.13 -14.30 -9.47
N ALA A 19 -1.23 -14.11 -10.20
CA ALA A 19 -1.73 -15.10 -11.14
C ALA A 19 -0.75 -15.35 -12.30
N LEU A 20 -0.14 -14.29 -12.82
CA LEU A 20 0.87 -14.41 -13.89
C LEU A 20 2.12 -15.14 -13.42
N ARG A 21 2.58 -14.89 -12.18
CA ARG A 21 3.71 -15.64 -11.61
C ARG A 21 3.45 -17.13 -11.47
N LEU A 22 2.20 -17.54 -11.28
CA LEU A 22 1.83 -18.96 -11.23
C LEU A 22 1.83 -19.65 -12.60
N VAL A 23 1.55 -18.90 -13.67
CA VAL A 23 1.32 -19.47 -15.02
C VAL A 23 2.48 -19.19 -15.96
N ALA A 24 3.09 -18.01 -15.90
CA ALA A 24 4.09 -17.52 -16.83
C ALA A 24 4.99 -16.46 -16.18
N GLU A 25 6.03 -16.90 -15.46
CA GLU A 25 6.94 -16.03 -14.73
C GLU A 25 7.60 -14.96 -15.62
N ALA A 26 7.92 -15.31 -16.87
CA ALA A 26 8.50 -14.37 -17.83
C ALA A 26 7.54 -13.22 -18.18
N LEU A 27 6.22 -13.47 -18.21
CA LEU A 27 5.22 -12.42 -18.44
C LEU A 27 5.01 -11.57 -17.19
N ALA A 28 5.14 -12.16 -16.00
CA ALA A 28 5.01 -11.43 -14.75
C ALA A 28 6.08 -10.34 -14.57
N GLY A 29 7.23 -10.48 -15.23
CA GLY A 29 8.32 -9.49 -15.16
C GLY A 29 8.10 -8.23 -16.00
N ALA A 30 7.16 -8.22 -16.96
CA ALA A 30 7.01 -7.12 -17.91
C ALA A 30 5.55 -6.66 -18.12
N TRP A 31 4.56 -7.38 -17.57
CA TRP A 31 3.15 -7.09 -17.87
C TRP A 31 2.69 -5.71 -17.43
N ASP A 32 3.20 -5.25 -16.30
CA ASP A 32 2.85 -3.96 -15.71
C ASP A 32 3.37 -2.78 -16.54
N GLU A 33 4.56 -2.89 -17.12
CA GLU A 33 5.10 -1.93 -18.07
C GLU A 33 4.31 -1.90 -19.37
N LEU A 34 4.00 -3.07 -19.90
CA LEU A 34 3.15 -3.18 -21.09
C LEU A 34 1.77 -2.57 -20.81
N TYR A 35 1.23 -2.81 -19.63
CA TYR A 35 -0.05 -2.24 -19.25
C TYR A 35 0.02 -0.72 -19.07
N LEU A 36 1.10 -0.18 -18.52
CA LEU A 36 1.35 1.26 -18.45
C LEU A 36 1.35 1.88 -19.86
N VAL A 37 2.05 1.24 -20.82
CA VAL A 37 2.06 1.67 -22.23
C VAL A 37 0.65 1.65 -22.81
N VAL A 38 -0.12 0.60 -22.58
CA VAL A 38 -1.53 0.50 -23.04
C VAL A 38 -2.37 1.64 -22.49
N LEU A 39 -2.23 2.00 -21.20
CA LEU A 39 -2.98 3.12 -20.62
C LEU A 39 -2.54 4.46 -21.19
N ILE A 40 -1.26 4.65 -21.45
CA ILE A 40 -0.73 5.86 -22.13
C ILE A 40 -1.35 5.96 -23.54
N LEU A 41 -1.39 4.86 -24.29
CA LEU A 41 -2.01 4.85 -25.63
C LEU A 41 -3.52 5.15 -25.57
N ILE A 42 -4.24 4.63 -24.58
CA ILE A 42 -5.65 4.96 -24.35
C ILE A 42 -5.82 6.45 -24.05
N TRP A 43 -4.94 7.04 -23.23
CA TRP A 43 -4.96 8.47 -22.92
C TRP A 43 -4.68 9.31 -24.17
N ILE A 44 -3.63 8.99 -24.94
CA ILE A 44 -3.27 9.70 -26.18
C ILE A 44 -4.43 9.60 -27.19
N TYR A 45 -4.98 8.40 -27.40
CA TYR A 45 -6.13 8.20 -28.29
C TYR A 45 -7.31 9.07 -27.88
N LYS A 46 -7.63 9.11 -26.59
CA LYS A 46 -8.72 9.93 -26.04
C LYS A 46 -8.46 11.43 -26.27
N TRP A 47 -7.22 11.88 -26.02
CA TRP A 47 -6.82 13.26 -26.20
C TRP A 47 -6.91 13.72 -27.67
N ILE A 48 -6.43 12.89 -28.60
CA ILE A 48 -6.51 13.17 -30.04
C ILE A 48 -7.96 13.14 -30.55
N SER A 49 -8.78 12.21 -30.02
CA SER A 49 -10.18 12.04 -30.44
C SER A 49 -11.12 13.07 -29.86
N ALA A 50 -10.69 13.83 -28.87
CA ALA A 50 -11.51 14.87 -28.25
C ALA A 50 -11.62 16.07 -29.20
N ARG A 51 -12.82 16.25 -29.81
CA ARG A 51 -13.13 17.35 -30.74
C ARG A 51 -12.96 18.77 -30.16
N ASN A 52 -13.00 18.91 -28.84
CA ASN A 52 -12.94 20.21 -28.12
C ASN A 52 -11.63 20.44 -27.35
N GLY A 53 -10.55 19.70 -27.65
CA GLY A 53 -9.26 19.85 -26.98
C GLY A 53 -9.35 19.57 -25.48
N GLU A 54 -9.36 18.29 -25.06
CA GLU A 54 -9.21 17.98 -23.62
C GLU A 54 -7.91 18.62 -23.11
N THR A 55 -8.01 19.46 -22.10
CA THR A 55 -6.83 20.04 -21.45
C THR A 55 -6.14 18.99 -20.60
N ILE A 56 -4.82 18.97 -20.62
CA ILE A 56 -4.02 18.13 -19.73
C ILE A 56 -4.31 18.56 -18.28
N LYS A 57 -4.71 17.61 -17.45
CA LYS A 57 -4.96 17.86 -16.02
C LYS A 57 -3.63 18.02 -15.31
N VAL A 58 -3.51 19.11 -14.58
CA VAL A 58 -2.32 19.46 -13.78
C VAL A 58 -2.73 19.60 -12.34
N THR A 59 -1.88 19.15 -11.42
CA THR A 59 -2.07 19.26 -9.97
C THR A 59 -0.90 19.98 -9.31
N SER A 60 -1.06 20.40 -8.07
CA SER A 60 0.01 20.99 -7.28
C SER A 60 1.13 20.00 -6.95
N MET A 61 0.90 18.69 -7.13
CA MET A 61 1.89 17.63 -6.88
C MET A 61 2.79 17.36 -8.08
N ASP A 62 2.42 17.78 -9.29
CA ASP A 62 3.16 17.43 -10.50
C ASP A 62 4.58 18.01 -10.50
N LEU A 63 4.73 19.28 -10.12
CA LEU A 63 6.04 19.92 -10.06
C LEU A 63 6.98 19.27 -9.04
N PRO A 64 6.60 19.04 -7.77
CA PRO A 64 7.41 18.29 -6.82
C PRO A 64 7.81 16.89 -7.33
N ILE A 65 6.89 16.17 -7.96
CA ILE A 65 7.16 14.83 -8.50
C ILE A 65 8.16 14.89 -9.65
N ILE A 66 8.01 15.84 -10.58
CA ILE A 66 8.95 16.02 -11.70
C ILE A 66 10.35 16.38 -11.20
N ILE A 67 10.44 17.28 -10.21
CA ILE A 67 11.71 17.63 -9.57
C ILE A 67 12.33 16.38 -8.93
N PHE A 68 11.57 15.59 -8.20
CA PHE A 68 12.05 14.37 -7.57
C PHE A 68 12.61 13.37 -8.61
N ILE A 69 11.88 13.12 -9.71
CA ILE A 69 12.36 12.26 -10.80
C ILE A 69 13.63 12.84 -11.42
N GLY A 70 13.69 14.17 -11.62
CA GLY A 70 14.89 14.85 -12.15
C GLY A 70 16.10 14.67 -11.26
N VAL A 71 15.96 14.82 -9.95
CA VAL A 71 17.04 14.58 -8.98
C VAL A 71 17.49 13.13 -8.99
N MET A 72 16.55 12.16 -9.03
CA MET A 72 16.88 10.75 -9.14
C MET A 72 17.65 10.42 -10.43
N LEU A 73 17.20 10.97 -11.57
CA LEU A 73 17.88 10.79 -12.85
C LEU A 73 19.29 11.39 -12.83
N PHE A 74 19.45 12.57 -12.24
CA PHE A 74 20.74 13.23 -12.08
C PHE A 74 21.68 12.42 -11.18
N ALA A 75 21.17 11.90 -10.06
CA ALA A 75 21.93 11.01 -9.18
C ALA A 75 22.34 9.70 -9.86
N LEU A 76 21.45 9.11 -10.67
CA LEU A 76 21.75 7.94 -11.49
C LEU A 76 22.94 8.18 -12.44
N ILE A 77 22.98 9.35 -13.11
CA ILE A 77 24.02 9.65 -14.08
C ILE A 77 25.37 9.90 -13.40
N ILE A 78 25.39 10.58 -12.24
CA ILE A 78 26.62 11.03 -11.59
C ILE A 78 27.18 10.01 -10.61
N ASN A 79 26.32 9.36 -9.82
CA ASN A 79 26.75 8.54 -8.68
C ASN A 79 26.65 7.03 -8.93
N SER A 80 26.23 6.58 -10.11
CA SER A 80 26.08 5.15 -10.37
C SER A 80 27.45 4.47 -10.44
N THR A 81 27.68 3.53 -9.54
CA THR A 81 28.84 2.63 -9.56
C THR A 81 28.58 1.40 -10.43
N ASP A 82 27.31 0.95 -10.48
CA ASP A 82 26.81 -0.11 -11.35
C ASP A 82 25.49 0.36 -11.98
N TYR A 83 25.56 0.68 -13.27
CA TYR A 83 24.40 1.20 -14.01
C TYR A 83 23.25 0.20 -14.09
N SER A 84 23.52 -1.10 -14.10
CA SER A 84 22.46 -2.12 -14.15
C SER A 84 21.60 -2.10 -12.88
N ILE A 85 22.25 -2.12 -11.72
CA ILE A 85 21.58 -2.08 -10.41
C ILE A 85 20.88 -0.73 -10.21
N SER A 86 21.57 0.36 -10.54
CA SER A 86 21.03 1.71 -10.36
C SER A 86 19.84 1.98 -11.28
N LEU A 87 19.85 1.48 -12.51
CA LEU A 87 18.74 1.59 -13.45
C LEU A 87 17.53 0.77 -13.00
N GLU A 88 17.76 -0.43 -12.45
CA GLU A 88 16.69 -1.27 -11.88
C GLU A 88 16.02 -0.57 -10.68
N GLY A 89 16.81 0.01 -9.78
CA GLY A 89 16.31 0.81 -8.66
C GLY A 89 15.52 2.04 -9.11
N PHE A 90 16.04 2.78 -10.10
CA PHE A 90 15.36 3.94 -10.70
C PHE A 90 14.02 3.53 -11.32
N ARG A 91 14.02 2.47 -12.13
CA ARG A 91 12.82 1.89 -12.74
C ARG A 91 11.79 1.50 -11.68
N ALA A 92 12.21 0.79 -10.64
CA ALA A 92 11.33 0.30 -9.57
C ALA A 92 10.58 1.43 -8.82
N ILE A 93 11.11 2.65 -8.83
CA ILE A 93 10.46 3.80 -8.20
C ILE A 93 9.67 4.62 -9.23
N VAL A 94 10.32 5.01 -10.34
CA VAL A 94 9.74 5.94 -11.32
C VAL A 94 8.56 5.33 -12.05
N GLN A 95 8.59 4.05 -12.34
CA GLN A 95 7.49 3.34 -12.99
C GLN A 95 6.16 3.52 -12.24
N TYR A 96 6.16 3.34 -10.92
CA TYR A 96 4.95 3.52 -10.11
C TYR A 96 4.52 4.98 -9.98
N ILE A 97 5.45 5.91 -10.07
CA ILE A 97 5.15 7.34 -10.13
C ILE A 97 4.46 7.70 -11.47
N LEU A 98 4.87 7.09 -12.58
CA LEU A 98 4.23 7.31 -13.88
C LEU A 98 2.76 6.88 -13.88
N TRP A 99 2.37 5.87 -13.10
CA TRP A 99 0.98 5.49 -12.93
C TRP A 99 0.12 6.63 -12.40
N TYR A 100 0.66 7.47 -11.50
CA TYR A 100 -0.04 8.64 -11.00
C TYR A 100 -0.48 9.57 -12.14
N PHE A 101 0.44 9.93 -13.03
CA PHE A 101 0.12 10.83 -14.15
C PHE A 101 -0.94 10.23 -15.07
N VAL A 102 -0.81 8.96 -15.42
CA VAL A 102 -1.76 8.30 -16.32
C VAL A 102 -3.15 8.17 -15.69
N VAL A 103 -3.23 7.76 -14.44
CA VAL A 103 -4.51 7.66 -13.71
C VAL A 103 -5.17 9.04 -13.57
N LEU A 104 -4.39 10.09 -13.29
CA LEU A 104 -4.88 11.46 -13.21
C LEU A 104 -5.57 11.90 -14.52
N GLN A 105 -4.99 11.57 -15.67
CA GLN A 105 -5.55 11.94 -16.97
C GLN A 105 -6.82 11.14 -17.30
N LEU A 106 -6.87 9.87 -16.94
CA LEU A 106 -7.95 8.96 -17.32
C LEU A 106 -9.17 9.04 -16.40
N VAL A 107 -9.00 9.33 -15.10
CA VAL A 107 -10.13 9.47 -14.15
C VAL A 107 -10.89 10.75 -14.40
N ASN A 108 -12.17 10.66 -14.79
CA ASN A 108 -13.00 11.80 -15.14
C ASN A 108 -14.16 11.96 -14.15
N GLY A 109 -13.99 12.91 -13.24
CA GLY A 109 -15.01 13.31 -12.28
C GLY A 109 -15.31 12.29 -11.20
N GLU A 110 -16.24 12.64 -10.32
CA GLU A 110 -16.57 11.87 -9.11
C GLU A 110 -17.08 10.45 -9.40
N LYS A 111 -17.86 10.27 -10.48
CA LYS A 111 -18.43 8.96 -10.85
C LYS A 111 -17.32 7.97 -11.23
N SER A 112 -16.33 8.41 -12.00
CA SER A 112 -15.16 7.60 -12.38
C SER A 112 -14.30 7.28 -11.15
N ALA A 113 -13.95 8.28 -10.36
CA ALA A 113 -13.20 8.09 -9.11
C ALA A 113 -13.89 7.10 -8.17
N ARG A 114 -15.21 7.21 -8.01
CA ARG A 114 -15.99 6.28 -7.18
C ARG A 114 -15.96 4.85 -7.69
N LYS A 115 -16.03 4.63 -9.00
CA LYS A 115 -15.92 3.27 -9.59
C LYS A 115 -14.56 2.64 -9.31
N VAL A 116 -13.48 3.41 -9.54
CA VAL A 116 -12.11 2.95 -9.31
C VAL A 116 -11.89 2.64 -7.82
N THR A 117 -12.31 3.54 -6.92
CA THR A 117 -12.24 3.30 -5.48
C THR A 117 -13.05 2.07 -5.06
N MET A 118 -14.24 1.87 -5.65
CA MET A 118 -15.05 0.69 -5.38
C MET A 118 -14.36 -0.61 -5.83
N ALA A 119 -13.78 -0.62 -7.04
CA ALA A 119 -13.03 -1.75 -7.54
C ALA A 119 -11.83 -2.08 -6.62
N PHE A 120 -11.07 -1.06 -6.22
CA PHE A 120 -9.94 -1.20 -5.30
C PHE A 120 -10.37 -1.78 -3.94
N VAL A 121 -11.45 -1.28 -3.35
CA VAL A 121 -11.98 -1.77 -2.07
C VAL A 121 -12.46 -3.21 -2.19
N ILE A 122 -13.12 -3.59 -3.29
CA ILE A 122 -13.59 -4.97 -3.49
C ILE A 122 -12.40 -5.92 -3.63
N VAL A 123 -11.43 -5.62 -4.48
CA VAL A 123 -10.24 -6.46 -4.67
C VAL A 123 -9.47 -6.62 -3.37
N THR A 124 -9.19 -5.52 -2.67
CA THR A 124 -8.49 -5.57 -1.38
C THR A 124 -9.30 -6.31 -0.32
N GLY A 125 -10.63 -6.21 -0.36
CA GLY A 125 -11.51 -6.96 0.53
C GLY A 125 -11.45 -8.47 0.30
N ILE A 126 -11.38 -8.92 -0.95
CA ILE A 126 -11.17 -10.33 -1.30
C ILE A 126 -9.79 -10.80 -0.79
N MET A 127 -8.75 -9.99 -0.99
CA MET A 127 -7.43 -10.29 -0.43
C MET A 127 -7.45 -10.35 1.10
N ALA A 128 -8.25 -9.51 1.75
CA ALA A 128 -8.42 -9.54 3.20
C ALA A 128 -9.14 -10.79 3.68
N MET A 129 -10.16 -11.26 2.99
CA MET A 129 -10.81 -12.54 3.31
C MET A 129 -9.81 -13.71 3.19
N HIS A 130 -8.98 -13.71 2.14
CA HIS A 130 -7.89 -14.69 2.00
C HIS A 130 -6.88 -14.56 3.16
N GLY A 131 -6.53 -13.34 3.59
CA GLY A 131 -5.67 -13.12 4.75
C GLY A 131 -6.27 -13.67 6.06
N VAL A 132 -7.57 -13.47 6.32
CA VAL A 132 -8.27 -14.09 7.47
C VAL A 132 -8.22 -15.61 7.37
N PHE A 133 -8.45 -16.17 6.18
CA PHE A 133 -8.33 -17.62 5.96
C PHE A 133 -6.90 -18.14 6.25
N GLN A 134 -5.86 -17.44 5.81
CA GLN A 134 -4.47 -17.77 6.13
C GLN A 134 -4.21 -17.83 7.64
N TYR A 135 -4.82 -16.90 8.41
CA TYR A 135 -4.70 -16.90 9.86
C TYR A 135 -5.36 -18.11 10.50
N ILE A 136 -6.56 -18.48 10.02
CA ILE A 136 -7.33 -19.63 10.55
C ILE A 136 -6.57 -20.93 10.34
N ILE A 137 -6.03 -21.16 9.14
CA ILE A 137 -5.29 -22.40 8.83
C ILE A 137 -3.86 -22.39 9.40
N GLY A 138 -3.33 -21.23 9.78
CA GLY A 138 -1.98 -21.09 10.33
C GLY A 138 -0.89 -21.31 9.30
N VAL A 139 -0.92 -20.54 8.19
CA VAL A 139 0.08 -20.63 7.12
C VAL A 139 1.49 -20.47 7.67
N GLU A 140 2.41 -21.30 7.22
CA GLU A 140 3.84 -21.20 7.55
C GLU A 140 4.45 -19.88 7.10
N MET A 141 5.33 -19.36 7.91
CA MET A 141 6.02 -18.09 7.65
C MET A 141 7.46 -18.34 7.23
N PRO A 142 8.00 -17.57 6.27
CA PRO A 142 9.42 -17.55 6.01
C PRO A 142 10.23 -17.20 7.28
N ALA A 143 11.39 -17.83 7.45
CA ALA A 143 12.30 -17.51 8.53
C ALA A 143 12.69 -16.02 8.50
N GLY A 144 12.73 -15.39 9.67
CA GLY A 144 13.11 -13.98 9.81
C GLY A 144 11.95 -12.97 9.72
N TRP A 145 10.69 -13.40 9.53
CA TRP A 145 9.53 -12.50 9.60
C TRP A 145 9.13 -12.15 11.04
N VAL A 146 9.53 -12.94 12.00
CA VAL A 146 9.35 -12.71 13.43
C VAL A 146 10.71 -12.84 14.10
N ASP A 147 10.98 -11.98 15.08
CA ASP A 147 12.16 -12.07 15.90
C ASP A 147 12.09 -13.35 16.74
N GLN A 148 13.20 -14.08 16.87
CA GLN A 148 13.27 -15.32 17.63
C GLN A 148 12.92 -15.12 19.12
N ASN A 149 13.14 -13.93 19.63
CA ASN A 149 12.81 -13.54 21.01
C ASN A 149 11.34 -13.15 21.19
N GLU A 150 10.55 -13.09 20.11
CA GLU A 150 9.16 -12.66 20.14
C GLU A 150 8.23 -13.87 20.25
N ALA A 151 7.70 -14.12 21.44
CA ALA A 151 6.78 -15.21 21.69
C ALA A 151 5.35 -14.89 21.26
N GLY A 152 4.60 -15.92 20.84
CA GLY A 152 3.14 -15.85 20.67
C GLY A 152 2.64 -15.45 19.28
N VAL A 153 3.49 -15.26 18.29
CA VAL A 153 3.09 -15.05 16.89
C VAL A 153 3.15 -16.37 16.13
N ARG A 154 2.00 -17.04 15.98
CA ARG A 154 1.90 -18.31 15.26
C ARG A 154 2.04 -18.14 13.75
N THR A 155 1.44 -17.10 13.19
CA THR A 155 1.49 -16.78 11.76
C THR A 155 1.30 -15.29 11.54
N ARG A 156 1.80 -14.78 10.42
CA ARG A 156 1.56 -13.41 9.94
C ARG A 156 0.95 -13.49 8.55
N VAL A 157 -0.22 -12.87 8.38
CA VAL A 157 -0.93 -12.94 7.11
C VAL A 157 -0.33 -11.94 6.10
N PHE A 158 -0.24 -12.36 4.86
CA PHE A 158 0.29 -11.59 3.73
C PHE A 158 -0.58 -11.71 2.47
N SER A 159 -1.63 -12.54 2.52
CA SER A 159 -2.52 -12.86 1.41
C SER A 159 -1.73 -13.40 0.20
N ILE A 160 -1.78 -12.72 -0.92
CA ILE A 160 -1.02 -13.03 -2.14
C ILE A 160 0.21 -12.15 -2.31
N LEU A 161 0.48 -11.25 -1.36
CA LEU A 161 1.63 -10.34 -1.41
C LEU A 161 2.86 -10.99 -0.79
N THR A 162 4.03 -10.47 -1.14
CA THR A 162 5.32 -11.02 -0.71
C THR A 162 5.68 -10.70 0.75
N SER A 163 4.90 -9.85 1.42
CA SER A 163 5.23 -9.39 2.77
C SER A 163 3.98 -8.97 3.57
N PRO A 164 3.89 -9.36 4.87
CA PRO A 164 2.85 -8.86 5.77
C PRO A 164 2.86 -7.34 5.94
N ASN A 165 4.03 -6.71 5.80
CA ASN A 165 4.13 -5.25 5.93
C ASN A 165 3.52 -4.55 4.72
N VAL A 166 3.75 -5.05 3.51
CA VAL A 166 3.15 -4.54 2.27
C VAL A 166 1.64 -4.72 2.32
N PHE A 167 1.18 -5.90 2.74
CA PHE A 167 -0.26 -6.16 2.89
C PHE A 167 -0.89 -5.26 3.95
N GLY A 168 -0.25 -5.07 5.10
CA GLY A 168 -0.69 -4.15 6.14
C GLY A 168 -0.81 -2.70 5.65
N SER A 169 0.13 -2.23 4.84
CA SER A 169 0.09 -0.88 4.25
C SER A 169 -1.08 -0.73 3.27
N LEU A 170 -1.34 -1.74 2.44
CA LEU A 170 -2.50 -1.78 1.54
C LEU A 170 -3.83 -1.72 2.33
N LEU A 171 -3.94 -2.51 3.39
CA LEU A 171 -5.12 -2.54 4.26
C LEU A 171 -5.32 -1.21 5.01
N THR A 172 -4.24 -0.56 5.43
CA THR A 172 -4.28 0.77 6.07
C THR A 172 -4.91 1.82 5.17
N LEU A 173 -4.67 1.74 3.86
CA LEU A 173 -5.27 2.63 2.88
C LEU A 173 -6.73 2.24 2.57
N ALA A 174 -7.00 0.95 2.33
CA ALA A 174 -8.28 0.47 1.83
C ALA A 174 -9.38 0.44 2.90
N THR A 175 -9.04 0.19 4.17
CA THR A 175 -10.03 0.07 5.25
C THR A 175 -10.82 1.37 5.48
N PRO A 176 -10.20 2.56 5.63
CA PRO A 176 -10.93 3.81 5.74
C PRO A 176 -11.80 4.11 4.52
N MET A 177 -11.35 3.75 3.32
CA MET A 177 -12.14 3.89 2.09
C MET A 177 -13.40 3.02 2.14
N SER A 178 -13.28 1.75 2.58
CA SER A 178 -14.42 0.85 2.74
C SER A 178 -15.41 1.36 3.80
N ILE A 179 -14.91 1.87 4.93
CA ILE A 179 -15.74 2.50 5.97
C ILE A 179 -16.49 3.70 5.40
N SER A 180 -15.81 4.57 4.65
CA SER A 180 -16.43 5.73 4.01
C SER A 180 -17.53 5.32 3.02
N MET A 181 -17.31 4.28 2.22
CA MET A 181 -18.30 3.73 1.30
C MET A 181 -19.49 3.10 2.03
N CYS A 182 -19.26 2.42 3.13
CA CYS A 182 -20.32 1.91 4.00
C CYS A 182 -21.21 3.04 4.53
N LEU A 183 -20.61 4.08 5.09
CA LEU A 183 -21.32 5.22 5.65
C LEU A 183 -22.06 6.04 4.58
N SER A 184 -21.49 6.17 3.40
CA SER A 184 -22.07 6.94 2.28
C SER A 184 -23.11 6.17 1.48
N SER A 185 -23.25 4.86 1.69
CA SER A 185 -24.20 4.04 0.94
C SER A 185 -25.63 4.30 1.39
N LYS A 186 -26.52 4.58 0.42
CA LYS A 186 -27.96 4.75 0.67
C LYS A 186 -28.71 3.40 0.77
N LYS A 187 -28.19 2.36 0.10
CA LYS A 187 -28.81 1.04 0.05
C LYS A 187 -28.31 0.16 1.21
N LYS A 188 -29.22 -0.56 1.90
CA LYS A 188 -28.86 -1.49 3.00
C LYS A 188 -27.83 -2.54 2.56
N GLY A 189 -27.99 -3.12 1.36
CA GLY A 189 -27.03 -4.08 0.80
C GLY A 189 -25.62 -3.50 0.62
N GLY A 190 -25.51 -2.26 0.15
CA GLY A 190 -24.20 -1.60 0.04
C GLY A 190 -23.55 -1.34 1.40
N LYS A 191 -24.34 -0.92 2.41
CA LYS A 191 -23.83 -0.78 3.79
C LYS A 191 -23.31 -2.10 4.33
N PHE A 192 -24.04 -3.17 4.12
CA PHE A 192 -23.64 -4.50 4.57
C PHE A 192 -22.36 -4.97 3.89
N ILE A 193 -22.27 -4.88 2.55
CA ILE A 193 -21.09 -5.33 1.79
C ILE A 193 -19.84 -4.55 2.22
N PHE A 194 -19.87 -3.21 2.15
CA PHE A 194 -18.70 -2.42 2.50
C PHE A 194 -18.35 -2.48 3.99
N GLY A 195 -19.34 -2.61 4.87
CA GLY A 195 -19.12 -2.86 6.29
C GLY A 195 -18.44 -4.20 6.55
N PHE A 196 -18.89 -5.26 5.88
CA PHE A 196 -18.28 -6.58 5.95
C PHE A 196 -16.85 -6.59 5.42
N LEU A 197 -16.61 -5.97 4.25
CA LEU A 197 -15.25 -5.82 3.71
C LEU A 197 -14.34 -5.03 4.64
N ALA A 198 -14.82 -3.93 5.24
CA ALA A 198 -14.07 -3.16 6.21
C ALA A 198 -13.69 -4.00 7.45
N LEU A 199 -14.62 -4.85 7.93
CA LEU A 199 -14.36 -5.76 9.04
C LEU A 199 -13.28 -6.79 8.68
N MET A 200 -13.36 -7.40 7.49
CA MET A 200 -12.36 -8.37 7.02
C MET A 200 -10.98 -7.72 6.85
N MET A 201 -10.94 -6.50 6.31
CA MET A 201 -9.70 -5.73 6.18
C MET A 201 -9.10 -5.39 7.55
N ALA A 202 -9.91 -4.95 8.51
CA ALA A 202 -9.45 -4.64 9.86
C ALA A 202 -8.93 -5.90 10.59
N ALA A 203 -9.64 -7.03 10.48
CA ALA A 203 -9.19 -8.29 11.04
C ALA A 203 -7.86 -8.75 10.42
N SER A 204 -7.75 -8.74 9.08
CA SER A 204 -6.50 -9.06 8.40
C SER A 204 -5.37 -8.11 8.77
N LEU A 205 -5.64 -6.82 8.94
CA LEU A 205 -4.65 -5.83 9.37
C LEU A 205 -4.07 -6.20 10.74
N VAL A 206 -4.91 -6.60 11.69
CA VAL A 206 -4.48 -7.11 12.99
C VAL A 206 -3.58 -8.33 12.81
N PHE A 207 -3.98 -9.29 11.99
CA PHE A 207 -3.28 -10.55 11.76
C PHE A 207 -2.00 -10.44 10.90
N THR A 208 -1.77 -9.28 10.25
CA THR A 208 -0.45 -9.03 9.63
C THR A 208 0.65 -8.91 10.68
N PHE A 209 0.31 -8.60 11.93
CA PHE A 209 1.27 -8.27 12.98
C PHE A 209 2.30 -7.21 12.55
N SER A 210 1.91 -6.30 11.65
CA SER A 210 2.74 -5.19 11.19
C SER A 210 2.53 -3.97 12.08
N ARG A 211 3.46 -3.74 13.00
CA ARG A 211 3.42 -2.60 13.93
C ARG A 211 3.31 -1.25 13.22
N GLY A 212 4.09 -1.08 12.14
CA GLY A 212 4.02 0.14 11.33
C GLY A 212 2.67 0.35 10.66
N ALA A 213 2.03 -0.72 10.18
CA ALA A 213 0.70 -0.64 9.59
C ALA A 213 -0.37 -0.34 10.65
N TRP A 214 -0.26 -0.87 11.86
CA TRP A 214 -1.17 -0.55 12.97
C TRP A 214 -1.10 0.93 13.36
N ILE A 215 0.12 1.46 13.52
CA ILE A 215 0.33 2.89 13.81
C ILE A 215 -0.24 3.75 12.69
N GLY A 216 0.09 3.43 11.43
CA GLY A 216 -0.45 4.13 10.26
C GLY A 216 -1.98 4.08 10.20
N PHE A 217 -2.59 2.95 10.51
CA PHE A 217 -4.04 2.80 10.56
C PHE A 217 -4.69 3.64 11.66
N VAL A 218 -4.13 3.60 12.87
CA VAL A 218 -4.62 4.43 14.00
C VAL A 218 -4.55 5.91 13.64
N LEU A 219 -3.45 6.36 13.03
CA LEU A 219 -3.31 7.74 12.55
C LEU A 219 -4.33 8.07 11.45
N ALA A 220 -4.50 7.20 10.46
CA ALA A 220 -5.45 7.40 9.35
C ALA A 220 -6.89 7.49 9.86
N ILE A 221 -7.31 6.56 10.72
CA ILE A 221 -8.64 6.58 11.33
C ILE A 221 -8.79 7.75 12.29
N GLY A 222 -7.76 8.08 13.07
CA GLY A 222 -7.75 9.24 13.97
C GLY A 222 -8.01 10.55 13.20
N ILE A 223 -7.28 10.78 12.11
CA ILE A 223 -7.48 11.95 11.24
C ILE A 223 -8.90 11.92 10.64
N TYR A 224 -9.35 10.77 10.13
CA TYR A 224 -10.71 10.64 9.57
C TYR A 224 -11.79 11.00 10.60
N ILE A 225 -11.68 10.50 11.84
CA ILE A 225 -12.61 10.78 12.94
C ILE A 225 -12.58 12.27 13.31
N LEU A 226 -11.39 12.87 13.41
CA LEU A 226 -11.24 14.29 13.74
C LEU A 226 -11.90 15.22 12.70
N LEU A 227 -11.81 14.82 11.42
CA LEU A 227 -12.40 15.59 10.32
C LEU A 227 -13.90 15.34 10.15
N LYS A 228 -14.40 14.15 10.50
CA LYS A 228 -15.77 13.74 10.20
C LYS A 228 -16.71 13.86 11.42
N ASP A 229 -16.37 13.21 12.52
CA ASP A 229 -17.17 13.25 13.75
C ASP A 229 -16.33 12.86 14.97
N LYS A 230 -16.00 13.83 15.81
CA LYS A 230 -15.20 13.66 17.02
C LYS A 230 -15.82 12.70 18.06
N ARG A 231 -17.13 12.44 17.97
CA ARG A 231 -17.82 11.51 18.89
C ARG A 231 -17.34 10.06 18.71
N LEU A 232 -16.75 9.74 17.57
CA LEU A 232 -16.19 8.41 17.28
C LEU A 232 -14.83 8.15 17.95
N ILE A 233 -14.21 9.16 18.60
CA ILE A 233 -12.92 9.00 19.30
C ILE A 233 -13.05 7.96 20.43
N ILE A 234 -14.05 8.11 21.29
CA ILE A 234 -14.23 7.21 22.45
C ILE A 234 -14.50 5.76 21.99
N PRO A 235 -15.48 5.50 21.10
CA PRO A 235 -15.68 4.14 20.55
C PRO A 235 -14.43 3.58 19.87
N GLY A 236 -13.65 4.39 19.17
CA GLY A 236 -12.41 3.97 18.55
C GLY A 236 -11.34 3.55 19.54
N ILE A 237 -11.15 4.31 20.62
CA ILE A 237 -10.24 3.95 21.72
C ILE A 237 -10.71 2.66 22.40
N VAL A 238 -12.00 2.55 22.73
CA VAL A 238 -12.54 1.35 23.36
C VAL A 238 -12.31 0.12 22.48
N LEU A 239 -12.54 0.23 21.17
CA LEU A 239 -12.28 -0.87 20.24
C LEU A 239 -10.80 -1.25 20.20
N ALA A 240 -9.89 -0.28 20.17
CA ALA A 240 -8.44 -0.54 20.19
C ALA A 240 -8.02 -1.27 21.49
N VAL A 241 -8.52 -0.82 22.64
CA VAL A 241 -8.27 -1.48 23.93
C VAL A 241 -8.82 -2.89 23.96
N LEU A 242 -10.03 -3.11 23.43
CA LEU A 242 -10.62 -4.43 23.35
C LEU A 242 -9.81 -5.38 22.46
N VAL A 243 -9.29 -4.91 21.32
CA VAL A 243 -8.42 -5.73 20.45
C VAL A 243 -7.16 -6.15 21.20
N VAL A 244 -6.51 -5.24 21.92
CA VAL A 244 -5.31 -5.56 22.71
C VAL A 244 -5.64 -6.54 23.85
N ALA A 245 -6.79 -6.40 24.49
CA ALA A 245 -7.19 -7.25 25.61
C ALA A 245 -7.64 -8.66 25.16
N LEU A 246 -8.36 -8.75 24.04
CA LEU A 246 -8.92 -10.01 23.55
C LEU A 246 -7.97 -10.82 22.68
N VAL A 247 -6.91 -10.21 22.14
CA VAL A 247 -5.91 -10.88 21.30
C VAL A 247 -4.55 -10.81 21.98
N PRO A 248 -4.19 -11.80 22.82
CA PRO A 248 -2.95 -11.79 23.61
C PRO A 248 -1.69 -11.59 22.77
N SER A 249 -1.65 -12.13 21.55
CA SER A 249 -0.52 -11.96 20.63
C SER A 249 -0.31 -10.49 20.22
N VAL A 250 -1.37 -9.66 20.18
CA VAL A 250 -1.27 -8.21 19.91
C VAL A 250 -0.67 -7.50 21.14
N GLY A 251 -1.16 -7.83 22.33
CA GLY A 251 -0.62 -7.29 23.58
C GLY A 251 0.87 -7.62 23.76
N ASN A 252 1.24 -8.89 23.56
CA ASN A 252 2.64 -9.33 23.64
C ASN A 252 3.53 -8.59 22.63
N ARG A 253 3.03 -8.38 21.41
CA ARG A 253 3.79 -7.68 20.37
C ARG A 253 3.98 -6.19 20.68
N ILE A 254 2.99 -5.55 21.29
CA ILE A 254 3.12 -4.17 21.79
C ILE A 254 4.10 -4.12 22.98
N GLY A 255 3.98 -5.05 23.92
CA GLY A 255 4.89 -5.15 25.06
C GLY A 255 6.35 -5.33 24.61
N TYR A 256 6.59 -6.24 23.66
CA TYR A 256 7.93 -6.43 23.09
C TYR A 256 8.51 -5.17 22.45
N MET A 257 7.68 -4.32 21.79
CA MET A 257 8.17 -3.04 21.26
C MET A 257 8.76 -2.10 22.32
N LEU A 258 8.29 -2.21 23.55
CA LEU A 258 8.72 -1.36 24.67
C LEU A 258 9.85 -2.01 25.47
N SER A 259 10.29 -3.21 25.09
CA SER A 259 11.32 -3.94 25.83
C SER A 259 12.73 -3.56 25.37
N PRO A 260 13.74 -3.67 26.28
CA PRO A 260 15.14 -3.46 25.94
C PRO A 260 15.65 -4.43 24.84
N GLU A 261 15.14 -5.65 24.83
CA GLU A 261 15.49 -6.69 23.85
C GLU A 261 15.13 -6.28 22.42
N TYR A 262 14.02 -5.55 22.25
CA TYR A 262 13.65 -5.00 20.94
C TYR A 262 14.66 -3.95 20.44
N ILE A 263 15.14 -3.09 21.33
CA ILE A 263 16.14 -2.07 20.99
C ILE A 263 17.45 -2.76 20.59
N GLU A 264 17.87 -3.75 21.36
CA GLU A 264 19.08 -4.51 21.08
C GLU A 264 19.01 -5.28 19.76
N SER A 265 17.90 -5.99 19.50
CA SER A 265 17.64 -6.68 18.22
C SER A 265 17.64 -5.69 17.04
N SER A 266 17.05 -4.50 17.23
CA SER A 266 17.02 -3.44 16.21
C SER A 266 18.42 -2.86 15.93
N LEU A 267 19.33 -2.87 16.91
CA LEU A 267 20.72 -2.43 16.78
C LEU A 267 21.63 -3.50 16.18
N ARG A 268 21.31 -4.81 16.32
CA ARG A 268 22.12 -5.93 15.79
C ARG A 268 21.87 -6.27 14.32
N GLY A 269 21.15 -5.48 13.56
CA GLY A 269 20.87 -5.73 12.14
C GLY A 269 19.45 -5.37 11.72
N GLY A 270 18.66 -4.81 12.66
CA GLY A 270 17.29 -4.39 12.43
C GLY A 270 17.18 -3.01 11.76
N ARG A 271 16.04 -2.38 11.96
CA ARG A 271 15.69 -1.09 11.34
C ARG A 271 16.55 0.07 11.82
N LEU A 272 16.92 0.06 13.11
CA LEU A 272 17.68 1.16 13.72
C LEU A 272 19.08 1.28 13.10
N VAL A 273 19.77 0.15 12.89
CA VAL A 273 21.07 0.13 12.18
C VAL A 273 20.93 0.74 10.79
N ARG A 274 19.91 0.36 10.03
CA ARG A 274 19.69 0.90 8.67
C ARG A 274 19.45 2.40 8.68
N TRP A 275 18.70 2.91 9.64
CA TRP A 275 18.48 4.36 9.78
C TRP A 275 19.75 5.10 10.17
N LEU A 276 20.52 4.57 11.13
CA LEU A 276 21.80 5.15 11.53
C LEU A 276 22.80 5.13 10.38
N THR A 277 22.85 4.05 9.60
CA THR A 277 23.67 3.97 8.39
C THR A 277 23.24 5.01 7.35
N GLY A 278 21.92 5.16 7.13
CA GLY A 278 21.39 6.19 6.24
C GLY A 278 21.74 7.61 6.69
N LEU A 279 21.67 7.89 7.98
CA LEU A 279 22.08 9.19 8.54
C LEU A 279 23.59 9.44 8.34
N ARG A 280 24.42 8.42 8.52
CA ARG A 280 25.87 8.54 8.24
C ARG A 280 26.14 8.79 6.76
N ILE A 281 25.44 8.10 5.87
CA ILE A 281 25.55 8.35 4.42
C ILE A 281 25.16 9.80 4.12
N LEU A 282 24.09 10.31 4.72
CA LEU A 282 23.64 11.69 4.53
C LEU A 282 24.68 12.70 5.06
N GLU A 283 25.41 12.39 6.12
CA GLU A 283 26.49 13.22 6.66
C GLU A 283 27.65 13.39 5.68
N PHE A 284 28.05 12.30 4.99
CA PHE A 284 29.14 12.33 4.02
C PHE A 284 28.71 12.74 2.61
N TYR A 285 27.46 12.46 2.23
CA TYR A 285 26.92 12.69 0.88
C TYR A 285 25.54 13.39 0.94
N PRO A 286 25.48 14.65 1.44
CA PRO A 286 24.19 15.28 1.77
C PRO A 286 23.31 15.63 0.56
N TRP A 287 23.90 15.82 -0.63
CA TRP A 287 23.19 16.34 -1.79
C TRP A 287 22.64 15.25 -2.73
N LEU A 288 23.41 14.24 -3.03
CA LEU A 288 23.09 13.26 -4.06
C LEU A 288 23.10 11.81 -3.56
N GLY A 289 23.48 11.58 -2.31
CA GLY A 289 23.61 10.23 -1.79
C GLY A 289 24.77 9.46 -2.45
N VAL A 290 24.64 8.14 -2.49
CA VAL A 290 25.69 7.23 -2.98
C VAL A 290 25.31 6.45 -4.24
N GLY A 291 24.12 6.72 -4.81
CA GLY A 291 23.60 6.02 -5.98
C GLY A 291 22.72 4.83 -5.64
#